data_a67c2ff46d735b8fdbe96882ddc73dac
#
_entry.id   a67c2ff46d735b8fdbe96882ddc73dac
#
_cell.length_a   1.000
_cell.length_b   1.000
_cell.length_c   1.000
_cell.angle_alpha   90.00
_cell.angle_beta   90.00
_cell.angle_gamma   90.00
#
_symmetry.space_group_name_H-M   'P 1'
#
loop_
_entity.id
_entity.type
_entity.pdbx_description
1 polymer ?
#
loop_
_entity_poly.entity_id
_entity_poly.type
_entity_poly.pdbx_seq_one_letter_code
_entity_poly.pdbx_strand_id
1 'polypeptide(L)'
;KASDTVFVHQTQIPILIERQDNVLFYFRLDAKESRMMDEIVLDFGKSVNLSDVQAVKLYYGGTEALQDKGKKRFAPVDYISSHRPGNTLAAIPSYSIKCAEVLQPSAKVVLKSHYKLFPGINFFWISLQMKPETSLFTKISSELQSVKLDGKEAICEERSPKDIIHRMAVGVRHAGDDGSASFRIPGLVTSNKG
;
A
#
# COMPACT_ATOMS: atom_id res chain seq x y z
N LYS A 1 30.19 7.27 5.48
CA LYS A 1 29.19 6.69 6.41
C LYS A 1 28.11 6.08 5.57
N ALA A 2 27.84 4.78 5.75
CA ALA A 2 26.72 4.13 5.09
C ALA A 2 25.42 4.85 5.50
N SER A 3 24.64 5.28 4.53
CA SER A 3 23.36 5.96 4.75
C SER A 3 22.22 4.94 4.87
N ASP A 4 21.16 5.32 5.58
CA ASP A 4 19.91 4.57 5.62
C ASP A 4 19.25 4.64 4.23
N THR A 5 18.74 3.51 3.75
CA THR A 5 18.28 3.39 2.36
C THR A 5 16.84 2.94 2.30
N VAL A 6 16.06 3.57 1.42
CA VAL A 6 14.65 3.26 1.15
C VAL A 6 14.52 2.67 -0.25
N PHE A 7 13.79 1.55 -0.35
CA PHE A 7 13.43 0.90 -1.60
C PHE A 7 11.91 0.83 -1.70
N VAL A 8 11.35 1.37 -2.77
CA VAL A 8 9.90 1.38 -3.01
C VAL A 8 9.54 0.30 -4.00
N HIS A 9 8.50 -0.47 -3.68
CA HIS A 9 7.89 -1.42 -4.60
C HIS A 9 6.42 -1.07 -4.80
N GLN A 10 6.06 -0.70 -6.00
CA GLN A 10 4.72 -0.34 -6.39
C GLN A 10 4.15 -1.37 -7.36
N THR A 11 2.87 -1.72 -7.16
CA THR A 11 2.13 -2.65 -7.99
C THR A 11 0.92 -1.96 -8.63
N GLN A 12 0.47 -2.45 -9.78
CA GLN A 12 -0.74 -1.96 -10.44
C GLN A 12 -1.98 -2.74 -10.01
N ILE A 13 -2.19 -2.86 -8.71
CA ILE A 13 -3.38 -3.52 -8.18
C ILE A 13 -4.53 -2.51 -8.15
N PRO A 14 -5.75 -2.88 -8.60
CA PRO A 14 -6.92 -2.03 -8.47
C PRO A 14 -7.24 -1.74 -7.00
N ILE A 15 -7.77 -0.54 -6.76
CA ILE A 15 -8.28 -0.12 -5.44
C ILE A 15 -9.75 -0.52 -5.36
N LEU A 16 -10.11 -1.33 -4.35
CA LEU A 16 -11.49 -1.73 -4.09
C LEU A 16 -12.17 -0.66 -3.22
N ILE A 17 -13.23 -0.06 -3.76
CA ILE A 17 -13.93 1.08 -3.13
C ILE A 17 -14.47 0.70 -1.77
N GLU A 18 -15.03 -0.51 -1.63
CA GLU A 18 -15.68 -1.02 -0.42
C GLU A 18 -14.70 -1.40 0.70
N ARG A 19 -13.39 -1.43 0.43
CA ARG A 19 -12.39 -1.84 1.42
C ARG A 19 -11.86 -0.67 2.22
N GLN A 20 -11.70 -0.90 3.52
CA GLN A 20 -11.07 0.07 4.43
C GLN A 20 -9.56 0.20 4.21
N ASP A 21 -8.92 -0.86 3.71
CA ASP A 21 -7.50 -0.89 3.44
C ASP A 21 -7.24 -1.48 2.06
N ASN A 22 -6.57 -0.69 1.22
CA ASN A 22 -6.08 -1.08 -0.09
C ASN A 22 -4.59 -0.79 -0.16
N VAL A 23 -3.80 -1.77 -0.55
CA VAL A 23 -2.37 -1.55 -0.72
C VAL A 23 -2.13 -0.65 -1.92
N LEU A 24 -1.49 0.50 -1.69
CA LEU A 24 -1.05 1.40 -2.73
C LEU A 24 0.35 1.06 -3.21
N PHE A 25 1.28 0.94 -2.28
CA PHE A 25 2.63 0.44 -2.51
C PHE A 25 3.28 0.01 -1.20
N TYR A 26 4.38 -0.73 -1.34
CA TYR A 26 5.24 -1.15 -0.25
C TYR A 26 6.57 -0.43 -0.33
N PHE A 27 7.20 -0.25 0.81
CA PHE A 27 8.60 0.12 0.84
C PHE A 27 9.32 -0.60 1.99
N ARG A 28 10.59 -0.85 1.80
CA ARG A 28 11.48 -1.29 2.85
C ARG A 28 12.47 -0.21 3.18
N LEU A 29 12.84 -0.15 4.43
CA LEU A 29 13.84 0.76 4.94
C LEU A 29 14.95 -0.05 5.59
N ASP A 30 16.15 0.04 5.02
CA ASP A 30 17.35 -0.61 5.55
C ASP A 30 18.06 0.36 6.50
N ALA A 31 17.79 0.21 7.80
CA ALA A 31 18.33 1.05 8.84
C ALA A 31 19.66 0.47 9.35
N LYS A 32 20.73 1.26 9.31
CA LYS A 32 22.06 0.82 9.77
C LYS A 32 22.14 0.66 11.28
N GLU A 33 21.33 1.41 11.99
CA GLU A 33 21.17 1.35 13.44
C GLU A 33 19.73 1.66 13.83
N SER A 34 19.39 1.58 15.11
CA SER A 34 18.03 1.99 15.56
C SER A 34 17.82 3.47 15.25
N ARG A 35 16.70 3.77 14.59
CA ARG A 35 16.30 5.11 14.16
C ARG A 35 14.87 5.41 14.58
N MET A 36 14.54 6.67 14.67
CA MET A 36 13.16 7.13 14.75
C MET A 36 12.71 7.59 13.36
N MET A 37 11.70 6.96 12.80
CA MET A 37 11.06 7.45 11.58
C MET A 37 10.07 8.56 11.99
N ASP A 38 10.40 9.80 11.61
CA ASP A 38 9.63 10.98 12.01
C ASP A 38 8.42 11.18 11.09
N GLU A 39 8.66 11.16 9.78
CA GLU A 39 7.64 11.40 8.78
C GLU A 39 8.00 10.81 7.42
N ILE A 40 6.96 10.58 6.63
CA ILE A 40 7.08 10.34 5.20
C ILE A 40 6.23 11.37 4.44
N VAL A 41 6.67 11.73 3.26
CA VAL A 41 5.97 12.66 2.36
C VAL A 41 5.61 11.94 1.08
N LEU A 42 4.33 12.02 0.73
CA LEU A 42 3.75 11.44 -0.49
C LEU A 42 3.23 12.54 -1.40
N ASP A 43 3.34 12.32 -2.71
CA ASP A 43 2.77 13.18 -3.74
C ASP A 43 1.67 12.43 -4.50
N PHE A 44 0.48 13.00 -4.53
CA PHE A 44 -0.70 12.52 -5.25
C PHE A 44 -1.11 13.47 -6.39
N GLY A 45 -0.27 14.44 -6.75
CA GLY A 45 -0.61 15.55 -7.65
C GLY A 45 -1.05 15.14 -9.06
N LYS A 46 -0.75 13.91 -9.50
CA LYS A 46 -1.19 13.37 -10.80
C LYS A 46 -2.49 12.57 -10.73
N SER A 47 -3.14 12.51 -9.57
CA SER A 47 -4.41 11.80 -9.38
C SER A 47 -5.57 12.57 -10.01
N VAL A 48 -6.61 11.82 -10.41
CA VAL A 48 -7.89 12.35 -10.88
C VAL A 48 -8.92 12.08 -9.80
N ASN A 49 -9.70 13.10 -9.42
CA ASN A 49 -10.68 13.04 -8.33
C ASN A 49 -10.07 12.63 -6.98
N LEU A 50 -8.97 13.26 -6.59
CA LEU A 50 -8.31 12.98 -5.30
C LEU A 50 -9.24 13.20 -4.10
N SER A 51 -10.25 14.06 -4.24
CA SER A 51 -11.30 14.28 -3.23
C SER A 51 -12.10 13.02 -2.85
N ASP A 52 -12.06 11.98 -3.69
CA ASP A 52 -12.69 10.68 -3.41
C ASP A 52 -11.93 9.85 -2.38
N VAL A 53 -10.68 10.22 -2.07
CA VAL A 53 -9.90 9.54 -1.03
C VAL A 53 -10.39 9.97 0.34
N GLN A 54 -10.79 9.00 1.15
CA GLN A 54 -11.18 9.23 2.53
C GLN A 54 -9.98 9.31 3.47
N ALA A 55 -9.03 8.38 3.33
CA ALA A 55 -7.85 8.30 4.18
C ALA A 55 -6.63 7.72 3.45
N VAL A 56 -5.46 8.20 3.84
CA VAL A 56 -4.15 7.61 3.55
C VAL A 56 -3.55 7.16 4.86
N LYS A 57 -3.09 5.91 4.93
CA LYS A 57 -2.58 5.29 6.14
C LYS A 57 -1.19 4.71 5.92
N LEU A 58 -0.34 4.81 6.93
CA LEU A 58 0.97 4.16 6.98
C LEU A 58 0.90 2.98 7.94
N TYR A 59 1.31 1.81 7.45
CA TYR A 59 1.43 0.61 8.27
C TYR A 59 2.87 0.10 8.31
N TYR A 60 3.27 -0.35 9.49
CA TYR A 60 4.51 -1.10 9.70
C TYR A 60 4.22 -2.59 9.55
N GLY A 61 4.98 -3.25 8.68
CA GLY A 61 4.80 -4.68 8.35
C GLY A 61 5.82 -5.62 9.01
N GLY A 62 6.67 -5.12 9.91
CA GLY A 62 7.65 -5.93 10.62
C GLY A 62 9.07 -5.86 10.04
N THR A 63 9.95 -6.70 10.57
CA THR A 63 11.35 -6.89 10.15
C THR A 63 11.53 -8.27 9.53
N GLU A 64 12.67 -8.53 8.89
CA GLU A 64 13.01 -9.88 8.42
C GLU A 64 12.97 -10.94 9.52
N ALA A 65 13.28 -10.56 10.75
CA ALA A 65 13.23 -11.46 11.89
C ALA A 65 11.81 -11.93 12.23
N LEU A 66 10.79 -11.17 11.87
CA LEU A 66 9.38 -11.52 12.05
C LEU A 66 8.80 -12.29 10.87
N GLN A 67 9.57 -12.47 9.80
CA GLN A 67 9.14 -13.28 8.65
C GLN A 67 9.17 -14.76 9.03
N ASP A 68 8.13 -15.46 8.61
CA ASP A 68 8.03 -16.90 8.81
C ASP A 68 9.18 -17.61 8.07
N LYS A 69 10.00 -18.36 8.83
CA LYS A 69 11.21 -19.03 8.31
C LYS A 69 10.90 -19.75 7.00
N GLY A 70 11.52 -19.33 5.93
CA GLY A 70 11.45 -19.95 4.61
C GLY A 70 10.24 -19.58 3.73
N LYS A 71 9.26 -18.81 4.20
CA LYS A 71 8.07 -18.47 3.41
C LYS A 71 7.98 -17.00 3.00
N LYS A 72 8.86 -16.14 3.46
CA LYS A 72 8.91 -14.71 3.14
C LYS A 72 7.52 -14.00 3.19
N ARG A 73 6.66 -14.41 4.13
CA ARG A 73 5.26 -13.98 4.20
C ARG A 73 5.07 -12.49 4.37
N PHE A 74 6.08 -11.82 4.89
CA PHE A 74 6.05 -10.39 5.16
C PHE A 74 6.95 -9.58 4.23
N ALA A 75 7.65 -10.23 3.30
CA ALA A 75 8.25 -9.51 2.18
C ALA A 75 7.12 -9.04 1.27
N PRO A 76 6.82 -7.75 1.21
CA PRO A 76 5.65 -7.27 0.47
C PRO A 76 5.70 -7.67 -1.00
N VAL A 77 6.89 -7.68 -1.58
CA VAL A 77 7.15 -8.05 -2.97
C VAL A 77 6.80 -9.50 -3.25
N ASP A 78 7.23 -10.43 -2.38
CA ASP A 78 7.00 -11.87 -2.58
C ASP A 78 5.53 -12.25 -2.31
N TYR A 79 4.86 -11.50 -1.45
CA TYR A 79 3.46 -11.73 -1.14
C TYR A 79 2.55 -11.36 -2.31
N ILE A 80 2.88 -10.32 -3.06
CA ILE A 80 2.12 -9.86 -4.22
C ILE A 80 2.51 -10.66 -5.46
N SER A 81 3.77 -11.04 -5.61
CA SER A 81 4.25 -11.86 -6.72
C SER A 81 3.82 -13.33 -6.62
N SER A 82 3.34 -13.78 -5.46
CA SER A 82 2.73 -15.11 -5.37
C SER A 82 1.45 -15.11 -6.21
N HIS A 83 1.53 -15.67 -7.36
CA HIS A 83 0.51 -15.76 -8.44
C HIS A 83 -0.72 -16.60 -8.03
N ARG A 84 -1.20 -16.46 -6.83
CA ARG A 84 -2.47 -17.06 -6.42
C ARG A 84 -3.59 -16.06 -6.67
N PRO A 85 -4.42 -16.25 -7.70
CA PRO A 85 -5.40 -15.26 -8.16
C PRO A 85 -6.37 -14.76 -7.07
N GLY A 86 -6.63 -15.56 -6.04
CA GLY A 86 -7.51 -15.17 -4.93
C GLY A 86 -6.85 -14.29 -3.87
N ASN A 87 -5.51 -14.17 -3.85
CA ASN A 87 -4.79 -13.51 -2.76
C ASN A 87 -4.23 -12.12 -3.12
N THR A 88 -4.12 -11.78 -4.40
CA THR A 88 -3.50 -10.53 -4.83
C THR A 88 -4.25 -9.28 -4.38
N LEU A 89 -5.58 -9.31 -4.38
CA LEU A 89 -6.41 -8.20 -3.90
C LEU A 89 -6.60 -8.22 -2.37
N ALA A 90 -6.30 -9.36 -1.74
CA ALA A 90 -6.39 -9.54 -0.29
C ALA A 90 -5.02 -9.48 0.43
N ALA A 91 -3.98 -9.11 -0.30
CA ALA A 91 -2.59 -9.16 0.17
C ALA A 91 -2.25 -8.04 1.17
N ILE A 92 -3.09 -7.84 2.16
CA ILE A 92 -2.74 -7.07 3.35
C ILE A 92 -1.87 -7.98 4.21
N PRO A 93 -0.65 -7.56 4.58
CA PRO A 93 0.19 -8.32 5.48
C PRO A 93 -0.56 -8.67 6.76
N SER A 94 -0.50 -9.93 7.17
CA SER A 94 -1.18 -10.40 8.38
C SER A 94 -0.68 -9.73 9.67
N TYR A 95 0.56 -9.19 9.63
CA TYR A 95 1.12 -8.37 10.69
C TYR A 95 1.24 -6.93 10.18
N SER A 96 0.44 -6.05 10.74
CA SER A 96 0.44 -4.63 10.39
C SER A 96 0.06 -3.78 11.58
N ILE A 97 0.90 -2.78 11.88
CA ILE A 97 0.66 -1.79 12.91
C ILE A 97 0.46 -0.44 12.23
N LYS A 98 -0.70 0.18 12.43
CA LYS A 98 -0.96 1.52 11.89
C LYS A 98 -0.07 2.54 12.62
N CYS A 99 0.79 3.23 11.89
CA CYS A 99 1.74 4.22 12.41
C CYS A 99 1.26 5.65 12.23
N ALA A 100 0.50 5.92 11.16
CA ALA A 100 -0.01 7.25 10.86
C ALA A 100 -1.23 7.19 9.95
N GLU A 101 -2.01 8.26 9.96
CA GLU A 101 -3.21 8.41 9.12
C GLU A 101 -3.43 9.90 8.82
N VAL A 102 -3.82 10.18 7.58
CA VAL A 102 -4.28 11.50 7.14
C VAL A 102 -5.63 11.33 6.48
N LEU A 103 -6.63 12.04 7.01
CA LEU A 103 -7.99 12.05 6.46
C LEU A 103 -8.11 13.15 5.39
N GLN A 104 -8.91 12.88 4.35
CA GLN A 104 -9.18 13.81 3.26
C GLN A 104 -7.88 14.45 2.71
N PRO A 105 -6.97 13.64 2.15
CA PRO A 105 -5.65 14.10 1.78
C PRO A 105 -5.69 15.15 0.67
N SER A 106 -4.74 16.08 0.72
CA SER A 106 -4.40 16.96 -0.40
C SER A 106 -3.39 16.30 -1.34
N ALA A 107 -3.00 16.99 -2.41
CA ALA A 107 -2.01 16.47 -3.36
C ALA A 107 -0.66 16.12 -2.68
N LYS A 108 -0.27 16.86 -1.66
CA LYS A 108 0.89 16.54 -0.83
C LYS A 108 0.44 16.07 0.54
N VAL A 109 0.84 14.86 0.91
CA VAL A 109 0.49 14.23 2.19
C VAL A 109 1.75 14.06 3.03
N VAL A 110 1.70 14.51 4.28
CA VAL A 110 2.75 14.27 5.28
C VAL A 110 2.19 13.34 6.35
N LEU A 111 2.73 12.12 6.43
CA LEU A 111 2.39 11.14 7.46
C LEU A 111 3.45 11.20 8.56
N LYS A 112 3.11 11.77 9.70
CA LYS A 112 3.97 11.84 10.90
C LYS A 112 3.76 10.60 11.73
N SER A 113 4.83 9.83 11.99
CA SER A 113 4.71 8.50 12.62
C SER A 113 5.41 8.38 13.96
N HIS A 114 6.58 9.00 14.13
CA HIS A 114 7.44 8.79 15.31
C HIS A 114 7.62 7.31 15.66
N TYR A 115 7.87 6.49 14.65
CA TYR A 115 7.97 5.04 14.80
C TYR A 115 9.43 4.60 14.92
N LYS A 116 9.72 3.82 15.97
CA LYS A 116 11.09 3.31 16.21
C LYS A 116 11.40 2.15 15.27
N LEU A 117 12.48 2.31 14.50
CA LEU A 117 13.01 1.28 13.62
C LEU A 117 14.04 0.41 14.34
N PHE A 118 14.10 -0.85 13.92
CA PHE A 118 15.15 -1.77 14.31
C PHE A 118 16.32 -1.70 13.32
N PRO A 119 17.57 -2.02 13.76
CA PRO A 119 18.66 -2.21 12.81
C PRO A 119 18.32 -3.28 11.79
N GLY A 120 18.67 -3.07 10.53
CA GLY A 120 18.35 -3.96 9.42
C GLY A 120 17.09 -3.55 8.67
N ILE A 121 16.44 -4.50 8.03
CA ILE A 121 15.29 -4.26 7.15
C ILE A 121 14.01 -4.10 7.95
N ASN A 122 13.31 -3.01 7.69
CA ASN A 122 11.98 -2.71 8.22
C ASN A 122 11.01 -2.57 7.04
N PHE A 123 9.87 -3.25 7.09
CA PHE A 123 8.86 -3.22 6.04
C PHE A 123 7.70 -2.30 6.40
N PHE A 124 7.27 -1.54 5.41
CA PHE A 124 6.11 -0.64 5.50
C PHE A 124 5.23 -0.76 4.28
N TRP A 125 4.00 -0.33 4.40
CA TRP A 125 3.11 -0.18 3.27
C TRP A 125 2.14 0.98 3.46
N ILE A 126 1.73 1.57 2.33
CA ILE A 126 0.76 2.64 2.28
C ILE A 126 -0.58 2.05 1.88
N SER A 127 -1.60 2.39 2.65
CA SER A 127 -2.99 2.01 2.41
C SER A 127 -3.82 3.21 2.01
N LEU A 128 -4.77 2.97 1.10
CA LEU A 128 -5.84 3.91 0.78
C LEU A 128 -7.19 3.38 1.23
N GLN A 129 -8.02 4.29 1.71
CA GLN A 129 -9.44 4.10 1.89
C GLN A 129 -10.18 5.10 1.01
N MET A 130 -11.13 4.61 0.23
CA MET A 130 -11.96 5.45 -0.63
C MET A 130 -13.28 5.78 0.06
N LYS A 131 -13.93 6.86 -0.37
CA LYS A 131 -15.30 7.18 0.02
C LYS A 131 -16.27 6.20 -0.66
N PRO A 132 -17.40 5.85 -0.03
CA PRO A 132 -18.36 4.90 -0.62
C PRO A 132 -18.90 5.32 -2.00
N GLU A 133 -19.04 6.63 -2.22
CA GLU A 133 -19.53 7.22 -3.46
C GLU A 133 -18.47 7.46 -4.54
N THR A 134 -17.28 6.91 -4.36
CA THR A 134 -16.16 7.08 -5.29
C THR A 134 -16.52 6.68 -6.71
N SER A 135 -16.19 7.54 -7.67
CA SER A 135 -16.36 7.26 -9.09
C SER A 135 -15.39 6.18 -9.58
N LEU A 136 -15.85 5.25 -10.42
CA LEU A 136 -14.98 4.28 -11.10
C LEU A 136 -13.99 4.95 -12.08
N PHE A 137 -14.21 6.21 -12.46
CA PHE A 137 -13.28 7.00 -13.28
C PHE A 137 -12.15 7.64 -12.47
N THR A 138 -12.21 7.59 -11.13
CA THR A 138 -11.14 8.05 -10.26
C THR A 138 -9.86 7.26 -10.53
N LYS A 139 -8.74 7.98 -10.55
CA LYS A 139 -7.41 7.41 -10.79
C LYS A 139 -6.46 7.95 -9.73
N ILE A 140 -5.77 7.07 -9.07
CA ILE A 140 -4.79 7.43 -8.05
C ILE A 140 -3.38 7.17 -8.55
N SER A 141 -2.58 8.21 -8.58
CA SER A 141 -1.13 8.16 -8.80
C SER A 141 -0.44 8.66 -7.54
N SER A 142 0.58 7.97 -7.09
CA SER A 142 1.32 8.35 -5.89
C SER A 142 2.81 8.16 -6.06
N GLU A 143 3.57 9.01 -5.40
CA GLU A 143 5.02 8.93 -5.34
C GLU A 143 5.51 9.17 -3.90
N LEU A 144 6.45 8.34 -3.43
CA LEU A 144 7.16 8.60 -2.18
C LEU A 144 8.21 9.68 -2.44
N GLN A 145 8.02 10.86 -1.86
CA GLN A 145 8.93 11.99 -2.05
C GLN A 145 10.12 11.92 -1.10
N SER A 146 9.85 11.70 0.18
CA SER A 146 10.92 11.63 1.21
C SER A 146 10.51 10.79 2.40
N VAL A 147 11.53 10.27 3.09
CA VAL A 147 11.43 9.62 4.40
C VAL A 147 12.43 10.32 5.32
N LYS A 148 11.99 10.81 6.47
CA LYS A 148 12.83 11.48 7.45
C LYS A 148 13.07 10.59 8.67
N LEU A 149 14.33 10.41 9.01
CA LEU A 149 14.81 9.62 10.14
C LEU A 149 15.68 10.48 11.06
N ASP A 150 15.31 10.58 12.34
CA ASP A 150 16.03 11.43 13.32
C ASP A 150 16.31 12.83 12.77
N GLY A 151 15.31 13.45 12.13
CA GLY A 151 15.40 14.78 11.53
C GLY A 151 16.17 14.88 10.21
N LYS A 152 16.68 13.76 9.64
CA LYS A 152 17.43 13.72 8.38
C LYS A 152 16.72 12.91 7.31
N GLU A 153 16.84 13.32 6.07
CA GLU A 153 16.29 12.55 4.96
C GLU A 153 17.10 11.27 4.69
N ALA A 154 16.42 10.15 4.55
CA ALA A 154 16.98 8.89 4.08
C ALA A 154 17.20 8.94 2.54
N ILE A 155 18.14 8.15 2.03
CA ILE A 155 18.36 8.03 0.59
C ILE A 155 17.31 7.09 0.00
N CYS A 156 16.51 7.57 -0.94
CA CYS A 156 15.64 6.73 -1.76
C CYS A 156 16.41 6.26 -3.01
N GLU A 157 16.83 4.99 -3.03
CA GLU A 157 17.55 4.41 -4.18
C GLU A 157 16.60 4.03 -5.31
N GLU A 158 15.45 3.47 -4.96
CA GLU A 158 14.39 3.17 -5.92
C GLU A 158 13.14 3.97 -5.54
N ARG A 159 12.84 4.99 -6.32
CA ARG A 159 11.57 5.70 -6.23
C ARG A 159 10.52 4.93 -7.00
N SER A 160 9.26 5.12 -6.63
CA SER A 160 8.13 4.59 -7.38
C SER A 160 8.33 4.85 -8.87
N PRO A 161 8.10 3.86 -9.75
CA PRO A 161 8.07 4.13 -11.17
C PRO A 161 7.11 5.29 -11.42
N LYS A 162 7.58 6.31 -12.11
CA LYS A 162 6.71 7.39 -12.56
C LYS A 162 5.63 6.74 -13.42
N ASP A 163 4.38 7.13 -13.23
CA ASP A 163 3.25 6.75 -14.10
C ASP A 163 2.49 5.46 -13.74
N ILE A 164 2.67 4.87 -12.56
CA ILE A 164 1.73 3.86 -12.09
C ILE A 164 0.42 4.54 -11.68
N ILE A 165 -0.67 4.10 -12.32
CA ILE A 165 -2.03 4.58 -12.07
C ILE A 165 -2.85 3.42 -11.50
N HIS A 166 -3.36 3.60 -10.28
CA HIS A 166 -4.33 2.69 -9.69
C HIS A 166 -5.74 3.09 -10.12
N ARG A 167 -6.45 2.13 -10.71
CA ARG A 167 -7.86 2.27 -11.10
C ARG A 167 -8.75 1.78 -9.98
N MET A 168 -9.97 2.29 -9.94
CA MET A 168 -11.00 1.84 -9.02
C MET A 168 -11.64 0.54 -9.50
N ALA A 169 -12.06 -0.29 -8.55
CA ALA A 169 -12.82 -1.50 -8.80
C ALA A 169 -13.83 -1.72 -7.66
N VAL A 170 -14.84 -2.51 -7.94
CA VAL A 170 -15.84 -2.99 -6.98
C VAL A 170 -15.76 -4.51 -6.94
N GLY A 171 -15.73 -5.08 -5.75
CA GLY A 171 -15.78 -6.53 -5.59
C GLY A 171 -17.19 -7.05 -5.88
N VAL A 172 -17.34 -7.82 -6.96
CA VAL A 172 -18.64 -8.40 -7.32
C VAL A 172 -18.99 -9.55 -6.38
N ARG A 173 -18.00 -10.33 -5.99
CA ARG A 173 -18.13 -11.46 -5.05
C ARG A 173 -16.81 -11.68 -4.31
N HIS A 174 -16.92 -12.01 -3.04
CA HIS A 174 -15.79 -12.36 -2.19
C HIS A 174 -15.93 -13.79 -1.65
N ALA A 175 -14.84 -14.39 -1.24
CA ALA A 175 -14.90 -15.68 -0.54
C ALA A 175 -15.78 -15.55 0.71
N GLY A 176 -16.73 -16.46 0.85
CA GLY A 176 -17.73 -16.42 1.93
C GLY A 176 -19.09 -15.86 1.49
N ASP A 177 -19.17 -15.11 0.38
CA ASP A 177 -20.45 -14.62 -0.13
C ASP A 177 -21.32 -15.80 -0.57
N ASP A 178 -22.63 -15.68 -0.30
CA ASP A 178 -23.63 -16.70 -0.64
C ASP A 178 -23.26 -18.12 -0.12
N GLY A 179 -22.45 -18.22 0.94
CA GLY A 179 -21.99 -19.47 1.50
C GLY A 179 -20.90 -20.19 0.69
N SER A 180 -20.34 -19.55 -0.33
CA SER A 180 -19.31 -20.11 -1.20
C SER A 180 -17.90 -19.86 -0.65
N ALA A 181 -17.10 -20.92 -0.51
CA ALA A 181 -15.71 -20.78 -0.03
C ALA A 181 -14.80 -20.05 -1.02
N SER A 182 -15.09 -20.10 -2.33
CA SER A 182 -14.35 -19.39 -3.35
C SER A 182 -15.14 -19.25 -4.65
N PHE A 183 -14.85 -18.22 -5.42
CA PHE A 183 -15.39 -18.00 -6.76
C PHE A 183 -14.27 -18.15 -7.78
N ARG A 184 -14.55 -18.87 -8.86
CA ARG A 184 -13.60 -19.12 -9.98
C ARG A 184 -14.29 -18.89 -11.30
N ILE A 185 -13.50 -18.49 -12.30
CA ILE A 185 -13.90 -18.42 -13.71
C ILE A 185 -15.21 -17.64 -13.87
N PRO A 186 -15.18 -16.32 -13.58
CA PRO A 186 -16.37 -15.50 -13.76
C PRO A 186 -16.78 -15.46 -15.24
N GLY A 187 -18.04 -15.71 -15.53
CA GLY A 187 -18.65 -15.49 -16.84
C GLY A 187 -19.26 -14.10 -16.92
N LEU A 188 -19.06 -13.41 -18.04
CA LEU A 188 -19.72 -12.15 -18.35
C LEU A 188 -20.78 -12.39 -19.43
N VAL A 189 -22.00 -12.02 -19.17
CA VAL A 189 -23.12 -12.12 -20.12
C VAL A 189 -23.82 -10.78 -20.22
N THR A 190 -24.04 -10.31 -21.43
CA THR A 190 -24.88 -9.13 -21.69
C THR A 190 -26.30 -9.60 -22.00
N SER A 191 -27.27 -9.09 -21.25
CA SER A 191 -28.68 -9.36 -21.49
C SER A 191 -29.20 -8.53 -22.68
N ASN A 192 -30.37 -8.94 -23.25
CA ASN A 192 -31.01 -8.17 -24.31
C ASN A 192 -31.49 -6.77 -23.89
N LYS A 193 -31.35 -6.45 -22.60
CA LYS A 193 -31.72 -5.14 -22.03
C LYS A 193 -30.51 -4.30 -21.59
N GLY A 194 -29.29 -4.75 -21.89
CA GLY A 194 -28.02 -4.11 -21.47
C GLY A 194 -27.34 -4.81 -20.32
#